data_3d583d7fddd5ea5776412afe2f121d15
#
_entry.id   3d583d7fddd5ea5776412afe2f121d15
#
_cell.length_a   1.000
_cell.length_b   1.000
_cell.length_c   1.000
_cell.angle_alpha   90.00
_cell.angle_beta   90.00
_cell.angle_gamma   90.00
#
_symmetry.space_group_name_H-M   'P 1'
#
loop_
_entity.id
_entity.type
_entity.pdbx_description
1 polymer ?
#
loop_
_entity_poly.entity_id
_entity_poly.type
_entity_poly.pdbx_seq_one_letter_code
_entity_poly.pdbx_strand_id
1 'polypeptide(L)'
;MDQIKIIDYSEELKEYIKILNYEWLETYFRVEEGDEKSLSNPKEHIIDKGGFIFYAAKGNEIIGTASLIKKSDTVFELGKMAVAKTAQGFGIGTLLLEHCLEIAKQKQIKKLILYSNTMLESAIHLYRKYGFEEIELEPGVYERGNIKMEKKLF
;
A
#
# COMPACT_ATOMS: atom_id res chain seq x y z
N MET A 1 1.68 26.70 6.15
CA MET A 1 1.72 25.54 5.25
C MET A 1 1.50 24.26 6.06
N ASP A 2 0.53 23.46 5.69
CA ASP A 2 0.21 22.26 6.44
C ASP A 2 1.28 21.20 6.26
N GLN A 3 1.69 20.62 7.37
CA GLN A 3 2.64 19.52 7.38
C GLN A 3 1.94 18.21 7.05
N ILE A 4 2.61 17.33 6.32
CA ILE A 4 2.11 15.99 6.04
C ILE A 4 2.31 15.11 7.27
N LYS A 5 1.24 14.43 7.68
CA LYS A 5 1.28 13.49 8.80
C LYS A 5 0.78 12.13 8.34
N ILE A 6 1.40 11.06 8.86
CA ILE A 6 0.90 9.71 8.64
C ILE A 6 0.05 9.35 9.86
N ILE A 7 -1.21 8.99 9.60
CA ILE A 7 -2.18 8.66 10.64
C ILE A 7 -2.71 7.25 10.46
N ASP A 8 -3.21 6.67 11.55
CA ASP A 8 -3.78 5.33 11.53
C ASP A 8 -5.20 5.32 10.95
N TYR A 9 -5.61 4.15 10.50
CA TYR A 9 -6.98 3.90 10.06
C TYR A 9 -7.99 4.22 11.16
N SER A 10 -9.13 4.78 10.77
CA SER A 10 -10.32 4.87 11.59
C SER A 10 -11.54 4.66 10.72
N GLU A 11 -12.65 4.22 11.31
CA GLU A 11 -13.89 3.98 10.56
C GLU A 11 -14.42 5.26 9.90
N GLU A 12 -14.16 6.42 10.49
CA GLU A 12 -14.56 7.72 9.92
C GLU A 12 -13.88 7.98 8.57
N LEU A 13 -12.69 7.40 8.36
CA LEU A 13 -11.87 7.62 7.16
C LEU A 13 -11.90 6.44 6.20
N LYS A 14 -12.77 5.45 6.43
CA LYS A 14 -12.76 4.19 5.66
C LYS A 14 -12.95 4.36 4.15
N GLU A 15 -13.65 5.40 3.73
CA GLU A 15 -13.91 5.63 2.30
C GLU A 15 -12.65 6.04 1.53
N TYR A 16 -11.67 6.63 2.19
CA TYR A 16 -10.50 7.18 1.51
C TYR A 16 -9.59 6.13 0.90
N ILE A 17 -9.48 4.95 1.49
CA ILE A 17 -8.69 3.88 0.89
C ILE A 17 -9.27 3.49 -0.48
N LYS A 18 -10.59 3.44 -0.60
CA LYS A 18 -11.28 3.16 -1.84
C LYS A 18 -11.13 4.29 -2.85
N ILE A 19 -11.42 5.51 -2.42
CA ILE A 19 -11.35 6.70 -3.29
C ILE A 19 -9.97 6.83 -3.92
N LEU A 20 -8.92 6.75 -3.10
CA LEU A 20 -7.55 6.91 -3.56
C LEU A 20 -7.10 5.78 -4.50
N ASN A 21 -7.43 4.55 -4.14
CA ASN A 21 -7.05 3.41 -4.97
C ASN A 21 -7.82 3.36 -6.28
N TYR A 22 -9.11 3.66 -6.28
CA TYR A 22 -9.91 3.68 -7.50
C TYR A 22 -9.42 4.73 -8.47
N GLU A 23 -8.98 5.90 -7.98
CA GLU A 23 -8.47 6.96 -8.83
C GLU A 23 -7.34 6.48 -9.75
N TRP A 24 -6.33 5.78 -9.20
CA TRP A 24 -5.23 5.30 -10.03
C TRP A 24 -5.54 3.99 -10.75
N LEU A 25 -6.33 3.09 -10.15
CA LEU A 25 -6.73 1.85 -10.80
C LEU A 25 -7.53 2.12 -12.08
N GLU A 26 -8.49 3.04 -12.03
CA GLU A 26 -9.28 3.40 -13.19
C GLU A 26 -8.48 4.16 -14.24
N THR A 27 -7.40 4.84 -13.83
CA THR A 27 -6.53 5.58 -14.75
C THR A 27 -5.58 4.65 -15.52
N TYR A 28 -4.99 3.66 -14.85
CA TYR A 28 -3.93 2.81 -15.42
C TYR A 28 -4.35 1.38 -15.69
N PHE A 29 -5.37 0.90 -15.00
CA PHE A 29 -5.78 -0.50 -15.04
C PHE A 29 -7.30 -0.59 -14.96
N ARG A 30 -7.80 -1.64 -14.33
CA ARG A 30 -9.21 -1.78 -14.00
C ARG A 30 -9.36 -2.26 -12.56
N VAL A 31 -10.52 -2.01 -11.97
CA VAL A 31 -10.86 -2.51 -10.64
C VAL A 31 -11.20 -4.00 -10.76
N GLU A 32 -10.48 -4.85 -10.02
CA GLU A 32 -10.73 -6.29 -9.96
C GLU A 32 -11.67 -6.61 -8.80
N GLU A 33 -12.31 -7.77 -8.83
CA GLU A 33 -13.25 -8.18 -7.78
C GLU A 33 -12.62 -8.15 -6.39
N GLY A 34 -11.37 -8.62 -6.27
CA GLY A 34 -10.63 -8.59 -5.00
C GLY A 34 -10.40 -7.18 -4.49
N ASP A 35 -10.16 -6.23 -5.39
CA ASP A 35 -10.00 -4.81 -5.03
C ASP A 35 -11.30 -4.26 -4.46
N GLU A 36 -12.41 -4.53 -5.13
CA GLU A 36 -13.71 -4.03 -4.67
C GLU A 36 -14.04 -4.53 -3.28
N LYS A 37 -13.85 -5.81 -3.02
CA LYS A 37 -14.14 -6.40 -1.70
C LYS A 37 -13.30 -5.76 -0.61
N SER A 38 -11.99 -5.70 -0.79
CA SER A 38 -11.08 -5.18 0.25
C SER A 38 -11.20 -3.67 0.43
N LEU A 39 -11.41 -2.93 -0.65
CA LEU A 39 -11.50 -1.47 -0.59
C LEU A 39 -12.86 -0.98 -0.12
N SER A 40 -13.92 -1.75 -0.32
CA SER A 40 -15.27 -1.42 0.17
C SER A 40 -15.48 -1.83 1.62
N ASN A 41 -14.74 -2.84 2.11
CA ASN A 41 -14.84 -3.35 3.47
C ASN A 41 -13.45 -3.54 4.07
N PRO A 42 -12.68 -2.43 4.22
CA PRO A 42 -11.29 -2.54 4.64
C PRO A 42 -11.10 -3.05 6.05
N LYS A 43 -12.02 -2.74 6.97
CA LYS A 43 -11.95 -3.26 8.32
C LYS A 43 -12.03 -4.79 8.32
N GLU A 44 -13.05 -5.35 7.67
CA GLU A 44 -13.25 -6.80 7.61
C GLU A 44 -12.10 -7.52 6.89
N HIS A 45 -11.67 -6.99 5.76
CA HIS A 45 -10.72 -7.68 4.89
C HIS A 45 -9.24 -7.43 5.24
N ILE A 46 -8.93 -6.36 5.94
CA ILE A 46 -7.55 -6.00 6.27
C ILE A 46 -7.33 -5.92 7.78
N ILE A 47 -8.05 -5.03 8.46
CA ILE A 47 -7.82 -4.75 9.89
C ILE A 47 -8.16 -5.96 10.77
N ASP A 48 -9.34 -6.55 10.60
CA ASP A 48 -9.79 -7.67 11.43
C ASP A 48 -8.96 -8.94 11.20
N LYS A 49 -8.24 -9.01 10.08
CA LYS A 49 -7.35 -10.14 9.78
C LYS A 49 -5.92 -9.91 10.30
N GLY A 50 -5.69 -8.81 11.02
CA GLY A 50 -4.39 -8.50 11.61
C GLY A 50 -3.53 -7.56 10.79
N GLY A 51 -4.07 -6.96 9.75
CA GLY A 51 -3.36 -5.99 8.93
C GLY A 51 -3.47 -4.56 9.45
N PHE A 52 -2.84 -3.64 8.74
CA PHE A 52 -2.79 -2.23 9.10
C PHE A 52 -3.09 -1.37 7.88
N ILE A 53 -3.75 -0.25 8.09
CA ILE A 53 -4.01 0.75 7.05
C ILE A 53 -3.55 2.09 7.59
N PHE A 54 -2.79 2.82 6.77
CA PHE A 54 -2.29 4.16 7.11
C PHE A 54 -2.74 5.16 6.06
N TYR A 55 -2.92 6.40 6.50
CA TYR A 55 -3.23 7.52 5.61
C TYR A 55 -2.18 8.61 5.74
N ALA A 56 -1.90 9.30 4.64
CA ALA A 56 -1.15 10.53 4.65
C ALA A 56 -2.16 11.69 4.63
N ALA A 57 -2.07 12.55 5.62
CA ALA A 57 -2.98 13.68 5.78
C ALA A 57 -2.22 15.00 5.69
N LYS A 58 -2.80 15.95 4.96
CA LYS A 58 -2.31 17.33 4.92
C LYS A 58 -3.44 18.21 5.46
N GLY A 59 -3.30 18.66 6.71
CA GLY A 59 -4.42 19.27 7.41
C GLY A 59 -5.56 18.26 7.54
N ASN A 60 -6.74 18.63 7.07
CA ASN A 60 -7.92 17.76 7.07
C ASN A 60 -8.08 16.94 5.78
N GLU A 61 -7.17 17.10 4.84
CA GLU A 61 -7.25 16.43 3.55
C GLU A 61 -6.45 15.12 3.57
N ILE A 62 -7.10 14.02 3.18
CA ILE A 62 -6.44 12.71 3.05
C ILE A 62 -5.92 12.60 1.62
N ILE A 63 -4.60 12.52 1.47
CA ILE A 63 -3.93 12.59 0.18
C ILE A 63 -3.18 11.32 -0.21
N GLY A 64 -3.10 10.34 0.67
CA GLY A 64 -2.45 9.08 0.36
C GLY A 64 -2.82 8.00 1.33
N THR A 65 -2.52 6.75 0.95
CA THR A 65 -2.78 5.58 1.77
C THR A 65 -1.80 4.46 1.44
N ALA A 66 -1.56 3.59 2.41
CA ALA A 66 -0.81 2.34 2.23
C ALA A 66 -1.28 1.34 3.27
N SER A 67 -1.16 0.05 2.96
CA SER A 67 -1.63 -1.01 3.84
C SER A 67 -0.57 -2.09 4.00
N LEU A 68 -0.57 -2.73 5.17
CA LEU A 68 0.17 -3.95 5.44
C LEU A 68 -0.86 -5.05 5.64
N ILE A 69 -0.94 -5.96 4.68
CA ILE A 69 -1.95 -7.02 4.62
C ILE A 69 -1.32 -8.32 5.13
N LYS A 70 -1.88 -8.89 6.19
CA LYS A 70 -1.34 -10.10 6.80
C LYS A 70 -1.51 -11.31 5.88
N LYS A 71 -0.41 -12.00 5.60
CA LYS A 71 -0.40 -13.26 4.85
C LYS A 71 -0.14 -14.45 5.76
N SER A 72 0.71 -14.27 6.76
CA SER A 72 1.00 -15.22 7.81
C SER A 72 1.50 -14.44 9.03
N ASP A 73 1.87 -15.14 10.10
CA ASP A 73 2.39 -14.46 11.29
C ASP A 73 3.69 -13.70 11.03
N THR A 74 4.44 -14.07 9.99
CA THR A 74 5.76 -13.51 9.72
C THR A 74 5.85 -12.75 8.39
N VAL A 75 4.87 -12.90 7.51
CA VAL A 75 4.89 -12.30 6.16
C VAL A 75 3.66 -11.43 5.95
N PHE A 76 3.89 -10.17 5.59
CA PHE A 76 2.82 -9.23 5.25
C PHE A 76 3.04 -8.70 3.84
N GLU A 77 1.95 -8.33 3.19
CA GLU A 77 1.98 -7.69 1.87
C GLU A 77 1.84 -6.18 2.02
N LEU A 78 2.79 -5.44 1.44
CA LEU A 78 2.65 -3.99 1.25
C LEU A 78 1.74 -3.80 0.04
N GLY A 79 0.57 -3.25 0.26
CA GLY A 79 -0.42 -3.14 -0.81
C GLY A 79 -1.38 -1.98 -0.63
N LYS A 80 -2.29 -1.84 -1.58
CA LYS A 80 -3.32 -0.79 -1.59
C LYS A 80 -2.72 0.60 -1.41
N MET A 81 -1.51 0.82 -1.96
CA MET A 81 -0.79 2.09 -1.85
C MET A 81 -1.19 3.01 -2.99
N ALA A 82 -1.63 4.20 -2.65
CA ALA A 82 -2.07 5.18 -3.62
C ALA A 82 -1.87 6.59 -3.09
N VAL A 83 -1.51 7.52 -3.99
CA VAL A 83 -1.37 8.94 -3.68
C VAL A 83 -2.29 9.70 -4.62
N ALA A 84 -3.04 10.67 -4.08
CA ALA A 84 -3.94 11.51 -4.88
C ALA A 84 -3.17 12.18 -6.02
N LYS A 85 -3.80 12.28 -7.19
CA LYS A 85 -3.15 12.88 -8.38
C LYS A 85 -2.59 14.26 -8.09
N THR A 86 -3.33 15.07 -7.34
CA THR A 86 -2.94 16.44 -6.99
C THR A 86 -1.76 16.49 -6.02
N ALA A 87 -1.44 15.37 -5.36
CA ALA A 87 -0.37 15.29 -4.37
C ALA A 87 0.85 14.50 -4.85
N GLN A 88 0.83 14.00 -6.08
CA GLN A 88 1.97 13.25 -6.64
C GLN A 88 3.16 14.18 -6.86
N GLY A 89 4.38 13.62 -6.72
CA GLY A 89 5.62 14.37 -6.90
C GLY A 89 6.12 15.09 -5.66
N PHE A 90 5.43 14.97 -4.51
CA PHE A 90 5.82 15.63 -3.26
C PHE A 90 6.38 14.66 -2.22
N GLY A 91 6.74 13.43 -2.61
CA GLY A 91 7.35 12.46 -1.72
C GLY A 91 6.37 11.74 -0.77
N ILE A 92 5.07 11.81 -1.03
CA ILE A 92 4.06 11.19 -0.17
C ILE A 92 4.20 9.67 -0.16
N GLY A 93 4.44 9.06 -1.32
CA GLY A 93 4.66 7.61 -1.42
C GLY A 93 5.87 7.16 -0.61
N THR A 94 6.92 7.94 -0.61
CA THR A 94 8.13 7.66 0.18
C THR A 94 7.82 7.71 1.68
N LEU A 95 7.08 8.72 2.14
CA LEU A 95 6.69 8.84 3.54
C LEU A 95 5.84 7.63 3.97
N LEU A 96 4.89 7.22 3.16
CA LEU A 96 4.06 6.06 3.44
C LEU A 96 4.88 4.76 3.49
N LEU A 97 5.78 4.58 2.54
CA LEU A 97 6.66 3.40 2.51
C LEU A 97 7.56 3.35 3.74
N GLU A 98 8.20 4.46 4.09
CA GLU A 98 9.05 4.53 5.28
C GLU A 98 8.27 4.23 6.54
N HIS A 99 7.05 4.75 6.66
CA HIS A 99 6.19 4.47 7.80
C HIS A 99 5.83 2.98 7.89
N CYS A 100 5.45 2.36 6.77
CA CYS A 100 5.14 0.93 6.72
C CYS A 100 6.35 0.08 7.13
N LEU A 101 7.56 0.45 6.69
CA LEU A 101 8.78 -0.26 7.07
C LEU A 101 9.05 -0.14 8.57
N GLU A 102 8.84 1.03 9.13
CA GLU A 102 9.03 1.27 10.56
C GLU A 102 8.04 0.44 11.40
N ILE A 103 6.76 0.46 11.03
CA ILE A 103 5.74 -0.34 11.71
C ILE A 103 6.03 -1.83 11.58
N ALA A 104 6.44 -2.27 10.41
CA ALA A 104 6.78 -3.68 10.19
C ALA A 104 7.92 -4.14 11.12
N LYS A 105 8.93 -3.30 11.30
CA LYS A 105 10.03 -3.58 12.23
C LYS A 105 9.55 -3.60 13.69
N GLN A 106 8.74 -2.64 14.09
CA GLN A 106 8.18 -2.59 15.45
C GLN A 106 7.34 -3.81 15.78
N LYS A 107 6.59 -4.32 14.79
CA LYS A 107 5.75 -5.51 14.93
C LYS A 107 6.51 -6.82 14.72
N GLN A 108 7.81 -6.75 14.48
CA GLN A 108 8.67 -7.92 14.26
C GLN A 108 8.21 -8.78 13.07
N ILE A 109 7.68 -8.15 12.06
CA ILE A 109 7.35 -8.79 10.79
C ILE A 109 8.67 -9.16 10.11
N LYS A 110 8.82 -10.42 9.70
CA LYS A 110 10.09 -10.89 9.15
C LYS A 110 10.29 -10.52 7.69
N LYS A 111 9.21 -10.50 6.91
CA LYS A 111 9.30 -10.26 5.47
C LYS A 111 8.10 -9.49 4.97
N LEU A 112 8.34 -8.54 4.08
CA LEU A 112 7.30 -7.87 3.31
C LEU A 112 7.38 -8.34 1.86
N ILE A 113 6.23 -8.61 1.27
CA ILE A 113 6.10 -8.87 -0.16
C ILE A 113 5.25 -7.76 -0.78
N LEU A 114 5.36 -7.57 -2.08
CA LEU A 114 4.49 -6.67 -2.83
C LEU A 114 4.31 -7.20 -4.25
N TYR A 115 3.21 -6.78 -4.87
CA TYR A 115 2.90 -7.05 -6.27
C TYR A 115 2.78 -5.71 -6.98
N SER A 116 3.37 -5.59 -8.16
CA SER A 116 3.36 -4.34 -8.91
C SER A 116 3.34 -4.63 -10.40
N ASN A 117 3.55 -3.59 -11.20
CA ASN A 117 3.66 -3.69 -12.64
C ASN A 117 4.88 -2.90 -13.10
N THR A 118 5.65 -3.49 -14.02
CA THR A 118 6.89 -2.88 -14.50
C THR A 118 6.68 -1.56 -15.24
N MET A 119 5.46 -1.26 -15.70
CA MET A 119 5.20 0.05 -16.29
C MET A 119 5.11 1.17 -15.23
N LEU A 120 5.01 0.82 -13.96
CA LEU A 120 5.06 1.77 -12.86
C LEU A 120 6.52 1.99 -12.44
N GLU A 121 7.31 2.56 -13.33
CA GLU A 121 8.77 2.68 -13.16
C GLU A 121 9.20 3.40 -11.89
N SER A 122 8.52 4.50 -11.54
CA SER A 122 8.84 5.26 -10.32
C SER A 122 8.62 4.43 -9.07
N ALA A 123 7.54 3.64 -9.02
CA ALA A 123 7.24 2.78 -7.89
C ALA A 123 8.29 1.67 -7.76
N ILE A 124 8.64 1.00 -8.85
CA ILE A 124 9.66 -0.05 -8.86
C ILE A 124 11.01 0.51 -8.40
N HIS A 125 11.39 1.67 -8.91
CA HIS A 125 12.63 2.33 -8.50
C HIS A 125 12.64 2.62 -6.98
N LEU A 126 11.52 3.12 -6.45
CA LEU A 126 11.39 3.38 -5.03
C LEU A 126 11.53 2.10 -4.19
N TYR A 127 10.87 1.02 -4.60
CA TYR A 127 10.96 -0.25 -3.88
C TYR A 127 12.39 -0.78 -3.87
N ARG A 128 13.08 -0.76 -5.01
CA ARG A 128 14.49 -1.19 -5.09
C ARG A 128 15.40 -0.34 -4.21
N LYS A 129 15.17 0.97 -4.17
CA LYS A 129 15.92 1.89 -3.31
C LYS A 129 15.81 1.51 -1.84
N TYR A 130 14.66 0.99 -1.41
CA TYR A 130 14.43 0.58 -0.03
C TYR A 130 14.73 -0.90 0.22
N GLY A 131 15.37 -1.56 -0.73
CA GLY A 131 15.89 -2.92 -0.53
C GLY A 131 14.97 -4.05 -0.93
N PHE A 132 13.88 -3.77 -1.62
CA PHE A 132 13.05 -4.82 -2.19
C PHE A 132 13.73 -5.42 -3.41
N GLU A 133 13.66 -6.76 -3.53
CA GLU A 133 14.24 -7.51 -4.63
C GLU A 133 13.15 -8.30 -5.34
N GLU A 134 13.28 -8.44 -6.66
CA GLU A 134 12.33 -9.22 -7.44
C GLU A 134 12.45 -10.70 -7.10
N ILE A 135 11.30 -11.36 -6.94
CA ILE A 135 11.19 -12.80 -6.73
C ILE A 135 10.18 -13.39 -7.71
N GLU A 136 10.11 -14.71 -7.76
CA GLU A 136 9.19 -15.42 -8.65
C GLU A 136 7.75 -15.04 -8.35
N LEU A 137 7.00 -14.74 -9.42
CA LEU A 137 5.59 -14.37 -9.33
C LEU A 137 4.73 -15.62 -9.54
N GLU A 138 3.92 -15.97 -8.56
CA GLU A 138 2.91 -17.00 -8.72
C GLU A 138 1.74 -16.48 -9.59
N PRO A 139 1.15 -17.35 -10.46
CA PRO A 139 0.05 -16.89 -11.32
C PRO A 139 -1.24 -16.65 -10.52
N GLY A 140 -2.08 -15.74 -11.02
CA GLY A 140 -3.45 -15.59 -10.54
C GLY A 140 -3.68 -14.72 -9.31
N VAL A 141 -2.66 -14.06 -8.76
CA VAL A 141 -2.84 -13.19 -7.59
C VAL A 141 -3.51 -11.89 -7.99
N TYR A 142 -2.94 -11.18 -8.95
CA TYR A 142 -3.52 -9.99 -9.55
C TYR A 142 -3.36 -10.06 -11.06
N GLU A 143 -4.42 -9.73 -11.79
CA GLU A 143 -4.38 -9.72 -13.25
C GLU A 143 -3.41 -8.66 -13.78
N ARG A 144 -3.36 -7.51 -13.12
CA ARG A 144 -2.49 -6.39 -13.48
C ARG A 144 -1.04 -6.51 -13.01
N GLY A 145 -0.76 -7.46 -12.11
CA GLY A 145 0.58 -7.62 -11.54
C GLY A 145 1.47 -8.49 -12.41
N ASN A 146 2.62 -7.98 -12.80
CA ASN A 146 3.63 -8.74 -13.56
C ASN A 146 4.98 -8.83 -12.87
N ILE A 147 5.07 -8.33 -11.63
CA ILE A 147 6.29 -8.40 -10.83
C ILE A 147 5.91 -8.57 -9.36
N LYS A 148 6.64 -9.45 -8.68
CA LYS A 148 6.55 -9.66 -7.24
C LYS A 148 7.90 -9.32 -6.64
N MET A 149 7.91 -8.62 -5.52
CA MET A 149 9.14 -8.24 -4.84
C MET A 149 9.06 -8.59 -3.37
N GLU A 150 10.20 -8.76 -2.72
CA GLU A 150 10.27 -8.99 -1.29
C GLU A 150 11.37 -8.18 -0.63
N LYS A 151 11.19 -7.91 0.66
CA LYS A 151 12.24 -7.36 1.53
C LYS A 151 12.23 -8.15 2.83
N LYS A 152 13.38 -8.71 3.19
CA LYS A 152 13.57 -9.37 4.47
C LYS A 152 13.96 -8.31 5.50
N LEU A 153 13.28 -8.30 6.65
CA LEU A 153 13.48 -7.30 7.71
C LEU A 153 14.38 -7.81 8.83
N PHE A 154 14.47 -9.12 8.97
CA PHE A 154 15.29 -9.76 9.99
C PHE A 154 15.95 -11.03 9.45
#